data_d11b4bab872622433bf34e21b3e47599
#
_entry.id   d11b4bab872622433bf34e21b3e47599
#
_cell.length_a   1.000
_cell.length_b   1.000
_cell.length_c   1.000
_cell.angle_alpha   90.00
_cell.angle_beta   90.00
_cell.angle_gamma   90.00
#
_symmetry.space_group_name_H-M   'P 1'
#
loop_
_entity.id
_entity.type
_entity.pdbx_description
1 polymer ?
#
loop_
_entity_poly.entity_id
_entity_poly.type
_entity_poly.pdbx_seq_one_letter_code
_entity_poly.pdbx_strand_id
1 'polypeptide(L)' 'MQDEYLTRCVVDPVSRKFFLYSNEGDERVVDCETVDQFMAVLEMVRDKCDEDTLAYADPLTKNEL' A
#
# COMPACT_ATOMS: atom_id res chain seq x y z
N MET A 1 -19.66 14.37 -8.86
CA MET A 1 -19.22 13.65 -8.27
C MET A 1 -17.86 13.33 -8.41
N GLN A 2 -17.20 13.13 -7.66
CA GLN A 2 -15.96 12.90 -7.66
C GLN A 2 -15.66 11.59 -7.46
N ASP A 3 -14.99 11.01 -8.16
CA ASP A 3 -14.71 9.66 -8.02
C ASP A 3 -13.26 9.53 -7.73
N GLU A 4 -12.89 9.73 -6.50
CA GLU A 4 -11.52 9.54 -6.11
C GLU A 4 -11.27 8.07 -5.92
N TYR A 5 -10.23 7.55 -6.51
CA TYR A 5 -9.91 6.14 -6.34
C TYR A 5 -8.39 6.00 -6.26
N LEU A 6 -7.94 4.84 -5.78
CA LEU A 6 -6.52 4.62 -5.61
C LEU A 6 -5.89 4.25 -6.93
N THR A 7 -4.82 4.94 -7.27
CA THR A 7 -4.08 4.64 -8.47
C THR A 7 -2.81 3.88 -8.13
N ARG A 8 -2.39 3.92 -6.88
CA ARG A 8 -1.20 3.21 -6.49
C ARG A 8 -1.25 2.96 -5.00
N CYS A 9 -0.83 1.81 -4.58
CA CYS A 9 -0.77 1.47 -3.19
C CYS A 9 0.57 0.79 -2.96
N VAL A 10 1.42 1.38 -2.13
CA VAL A 10 2.74 0.82 -1.86
C VAL A 10 2.72 0.22 -0.47
N VAL A 11 3.10 -1.05 -0.36
CA VAL A 11 3.12 -1.76 0.89
C VAL A 11 4.56 -1.87 1.37
N ASP A 12 4.82 -1.39 2.56
CA ASP A 12 6.15 -1.43 3.14
C ASP A 12 6.13 -2.38 4.33
N PRO A 13 6.47 -3.64 4.14
CA PRO A 13 6.39 -4.60 5.23
C PRO A 13 7.43 -4.36 6.33
N VAL A 14 8.54 -3.74 5.99
CA VAL A 14 9.58 -3.52 6.98
C VAL A 14 9.14 -2.51 8.01
N SER A 15 8.51 -1.43 7.56
CA SER A 15 8.05 -0.40 8.45
C SER A 15 6.60 -0.57 8.85
N ARG A 16 5.93 -1.57 8.30
CA ARG A 16 4.50 -1.83 8.54
C ARG A 16 3.67 -0.61 8.17
N LYS A 17 3.92 -0.06 6.99
CA LYS A 17 3.19 1.10 6.52
C LYS A 17 2.62 0.87 5.15
N PHE A 18 1.58 1.63 4.84
CA PHE A 18 0.98 1.57 3.51
C PHE A 18 0.93 3.00 3.00
N PHE A 19 1.34 3.19 1.75
CA PHE A 19 1.30 4.51 1.13
C PHE A 19 0.25 4.45 0.05
N LEU A 20 -0.79 5.25 0.17
CA LEU A 20 -1.91 5.21 -0.75
C LEU A 20 -1.94 6.49 -1.56
N TYR A 21 -2.01 6.33 -2.88
CA TYR A 21 -2.02 7.48 -3.77
C TYR A 21 -3.32 7.45 -4.58
N SER A 22 -3.94 8.58 -4.75
CA SER A 22 -5.19 8.65 -5.46
C SER A 22 -5.04 9.33 -6.81
N ASN A 23 -6.06 9.21 -7.63
CA ASN A 23 -6.05 9.82 -8.95
C ASN A 23 -6.08 11.34 -8.86
N GLU A 24 -6.38 11.87 -7.68
CA GLU A 24 -6.42 13.31 -7.51
C GLU A 24 -5.11 13.85 -6.94
N GLY A 25 -4.12 13.01 -6.77
CA GLY A 25 -2.84 13.47 -6.29
C GLY A 25 -2.66 13.45 -4.79
N ASP A 26 -3.62 12.91 -4.07
CA ASP A 26 -3.51 12.83 -2.62
C ASP A 26 -2.69 11.64 -2.22
N GLU A 27 -1.96 11.79 -1.12
CA GLU A 27 -1.18 10.70 -0.60
C GLU A 27 -1.55 10.50 0.86
N ARG A 28 -1.75 9.28 1.29
CA ARG A 28 -2.04 8.98 2.67
C ARG A 28 -1.13 7.89 3.13
N VAL A 29 -0.74 7.94 4.40
CA VAL A 29 0.13 6.94 4.99
C VAL A 29 -0.62 6.29 6.12
N VAL A 30 -0.67 4.97 6.11
CA VAL A 30 -1.32 4.20 7.16
C VAL A 30 -0.22 3.48 7.94
N ASP A 31 -0.12 3.80 9.24
CA ASP A 31 0.86 3.18 10.08
C ASP A 31 0.21 2.09 10.88
N CYS A 32 0.78 0.91 10.92
CA CYS A 32 0.26 -0.19 11.71
C CYS A 32 1.20 -0.47 12.86
N GLU A 33 0.65 -0.62 14.05
CA GLU A 33 1.48 -0.81 15.21
C GLU A 33 1.89 -2.24 15.43
N THR A 34 1.15 -3.18 14.94
CA THR A 34 1.46 -4.57 15.15
C THR A 34 1.41 -5.29 13.81
N VAL A 35 2.01 -6.46 13.78
CA VAL A 35 2.00 -7.27 12.58
C VAL A 35 0.58 -7.74 12.28
N ASP A 36 -0.18 -8.06 13.30
CA ASP A 36 -1.56 -8.49 13.09
C ASP A 36 -2.37 -7.38 12.43
N GLN A 37 -2.17 -6.15 12.86
CA GLN A 37 -2.87 -5.04 12.27
C GLN A 37 -2.42 -4.85 10.84
N PHE A 38 -1.12 -5.00 10.59
CA PHE A 38 -0.58 -4.83 9.25
C PHE A 38 -1.19 -5.88 8.31
N MET A 39 -1.28 -7.14 8.77
CA MET A 39 -1.83 -8.18 7.92
C MET A 39 -3.30 -7.97 7.64
N ALA A 40 -4.04 -7.47 8.61
CA ALA A 40 -5.45 -7.20 8.41
C ALA A 40 -5.65 -6.11 7.36
N VAL A 41 -4.85 -5.05 7.42
CA VAL A 41 -4.97 -3.98 6.47
C VAL A 41 -4.51 -4.45 5.09
N LEU A 42 -3.46 -5.30 5.07
CA LEU A 42 -2.96 -5.80 3.81
C LEU A 42 -4.03 -6.62 3.09
N GLU A 43 -4.76 -7.44 3.82
CA GLU A 43 -5.81 -8.22 3.20
C GLU A 43 -6.89 -7.33 2.63
N MET A 44 -7.22 -6.27 3.34
CA MET A 44 -8.23 -5.36 2.86
C MET A 44 -7.76 -4.64 1.61
N VAL A 45 -6.50 -4.22 1.59
CA VAL A 45 -5.95 -3.51 0.46
C VAL A 45 -5.88 -4.42 -0.75
N ARG A 46 -5.46 -5.66 -0.55
CA ARG A 46 -5.35 -6.60 -1.66
C ARG A 46 -6.71 -6.91 -2.26
N ASP A 47 -7.74 -6.88 -1.44
CA ASP A 47 -9.07 -7.17 -1.92
C ASP A 47 -9.62 -6.00 -2.74
N LYS A 48 -9.21 -4.78 -2.42
CA LYS A 48 -9.76 -3.64 -3.11
C LYS A 48 -8.91 -3.09 -4.22
N CYS A 49 -7.65 -3.46 -4.29
CA CYS A 49 -6.76 -2.94 -5.31
C CYS A 49 -6.35 -4.04 -6.27
N ASP A 50 -6.20 -3.67 -7.53
CA ASP A 50 -5.73 -4.62 -8.53
C ASP A 50 -4.25 -4.82 -8.35
N GLU A 51 -3.74 -5.88 -8.94
CA GLU A 51 -2.33 -6.16 -8.84
C GLU A 51 -1.51 -5.05 -9.48
N ASP A 52 -2.04 -4.38 -10.48
CA ASP A 52 -1.31 -3.31 -11.11
C ASP A 52 -1.21 -2.10 -10.20
N THR A 53 -2.17 -1.92 -9.32
CA THR A 53 -2.18 -0.80 -8.41
C THR A 53 -1.32 -1.08 -7.20
N LEU A 54 -1.19 -2.34 -6.82
CA LEU A 54 -0.49 -2.71 -5.61
C LEU A 54 0.98 -2.93 -5.87
N ALA A 55 1.83 -2.32 -5.10
CA ALA A 55 3.27 -2.48 -5.21
C ALA A 55 3.85 -2.72 -3.84
N TYR A 56 4.96 -3.43 -3.77
CA TYR A 56 5.60 -3.69 -2.49
C TYR A 56 6.95 -2.99 -2.44
N ALA A 57 7.16 -2.25 -1.40
CA ALA A 57 8.42 -1.59 -1.18
C ALA A 57 9.30 -2.53 -0.40
N ASP A 58 10.16 -3.25 -1.10
CA ASP A 58 11.00 -4.23 -0.46
C ASP A 58 12.43 -3.92 -0.83
N PRO A 59 13.15 -3.32 0.05
CA PRO A 59 14.52 -2.93 -0.27
C PRO A 59 15.41 -4.12 -0.56
N LEU A 60 15.09 -5.28 -0.04
CA LEU A 60 15.92 -6.41 -0.31
C LEU A 60 15.74 -6.90 -1.72
N THR A 61 14.57 -6.73 -2.25
CA THR A 61 14.30 -7.17 -3.59
C THR A 61 15.05 -6.36 -4.58
N LYS A 62 15.20 -5.08 -4.30
CA LYS A 62 15.82 -4.31 -5.18
C LYS A 62 17.19 -4.58 -5.37
N ASN A 63 17.76 -5.21 -4.52
CA ASN A 63 19.06 -5.50 -4.67
C ASN A 63 19.37 -6.45 -5.51
N GLU A 64 18.72 -6.99 -6.04
CA GLU A 64 19.03 -7.97 -6.74
C GLU A 64 19.50 -7.75 -7.84
N LEU A 65 19.92 -7.63 -8.09
CA LEU A 65 20.43 -7.39 -9.11
C LEU A 65 20.98 -7.51 -9.56
#